data_6c0d1f0186804dfd56ef4f3b080b7a5a
#
_entry.id   6c0d1f0186804dfd56ef4f3b080b7a5a
#
_cell.length_a   1.000
_cell.length_b   1.000
_cell.length_c   1.000
_cell.angle_alpha   90.00
_cell.angle_beta   90.00
_cell.angle_gamma   90.00
#
_symmetry.space_group_name_H-M   'P 1'
#
loop_
_entity.id
_entity.type
_entity.pdbx_description
1 polymer ?
#
loop_
_entity_poly.entity_id
_entity_poly.type
_entity_poly.pdbx_seq_one_letter_code
_entity_poly.pdbx_strand_id
1 'polypeptide(L)'
;METDADCVIASLVKGLLLVTARSKNFAPIISECIEHGESREQELGMQETLYFKVLKAMSGFKVLEALEAYEALLRIHPRDLMATRMLQAELFWMGESRWMHRAMKNLEQAWKPEMPGSSYFYGDYAFAHEEAGFHETAERFGRMAVELDPSNVWAAHAVAHVLEMQSRADEGVDWLSGLSGGWDEKNQIVHHAWWHRCLFHLERGESDEVFELFSQEVRNPDSPRVKQAPEAYVDVQNLSHIHI
;
A
#
# COMPACT_ATOMS: atom_id res chain seq x y z
N MET A 1 -8.49 -8.32 26.71
CA MET A 1 -7.04 -8.42 26.41
C MET A 1 -6.39 -7.22 27.07
N GLU A 2 -5.64 -7.42 28.14
CA GLU A 2 -4.84 -6.34 28.72
C GLU A 2 -3.79 -5.94 27.70
N THR A 3 -3.73 -4.66 27.36
CA THR A 3 -2.71 -4.11 26.48
C THR A 3 -1.44 -3.96 27.29
N ASP A 4 -0.36 -4.63 26.88
CA ASP A 4 0.97 -4.44 27.45
C ASP A 4 1.47 -3.05 27.06
N ALA A 5 1.38 -2.11 28.00
CA ALA A 5 1.82 -0.73 27.81
C ALA A 5 3.35 -0.62 27.63
N ASP A 6 4.09 -1.63 28.05
CA ASP A 6 5.56 -1.70 27.97
C ASP A 6 6.06 -2.37 26.67
N CYS A 7 5.16 -2.80 25.79
CA CYS A 7 5.50 -3.45 24.53
C CYS A 7 6.16 -2.44 23.56
N VAL A 8 7.49 -2.45 23.50
CA VAL A 8 8.27 -1.51 22.68
C VAL A 8 7.93 -1.65 21.20
N ILE A 9 7.84 -2.88 20.68
CA ILE A 9 7.54 -3.09 19.25
C ILE A 9 6.17 -2.50 18.87
N ALA A 10 5.17 -2.60 19.73
CA ALA A 10 3.86 -2.00 19.48
C ALA A 10 3.95 -0.47 19.40
N SER A 11 4.75 0.15 20.26
CA SER A 11 5.02 1.58 20.21
C SER A 11 5.76 1.99 18.94
N LEU A 12 6.79 1.24 18.53
CA LEU A 12 7.52 1.49 17.31
C LEU A 12 6.61 1.36 16.07
N VAL A 13 5.79 0.31 15.99
CA VAL A 13 4.82 0.11 14.91
C VAL A 13 3.81 1.25 14.86
N LYS A 14 3.27 1.67 16.03
CA LYS A 14 2.39 2.84 16.11
C LYS A 14 3.06 4.10 15.55
N GLY A 15 4.29 4.38 15.98
CA GLY A 15 5.06 5.52 15.49
C GLY A 15 5.27 5.48 13.97
N LEU A 16 5.62 4.30 13.43
CA LEU A 16 5.83 4.10 11.99
C LEU A 16 4.55 4.31 11.18
N LEU A 17 3.41 3.79 11.63
CA LEU A 17 2.12 4.02 10.98
C LEU A 17 1.73 5.51 10.98
N LEU A 18 2.03 6.22 12.08
CA LEU A 18 1.70 7.64 12.19
C LEU A 18 2.65 8.53 11.37
N VAL A 19 3.93 8.18 11.26
CA VAL A 19 4.89 8.98 10.47
C VAL A 19 4.60 8.87 8.96
N THR A 20 4.09 7.73 8.49
CA THR A 20 3.69 7.57 7.08
C THR A 20 2.46 8.40 6.71
N ALA A 21 1.61 8.75 7.67
CA ALA A 21 0.49 9.66 7.44
C ALA A 21 0.92 11.11 7.15
N ARG A 22 2.20 11.45 7.34
CA ARG A 22 2.81 12.77 7.02
C ARG A 22 2.05 13.97 7.57
N SER A 23 1.36 13.79 8.71
CA SER A 23 0.57 14.82 9.36
C SER A 23 1.27 15.37 10.60
N LYS A 24 1.39 16.70 10.68
CA LYS A 24 1.93 17.39 11.84
C LYS A 24 1.15 17.11 13.13
N ASN A 25 -0.12 16.75 13.02
CA ASN A 25 -0.97 16.43 14.16
C ASN A 25 -0.47 15.21 14.95
N PHE A 26 0.28 14.33 14.32
CA PHE A 26 0.82 13.13 14.96
C PHE A 26 2.22 13.32 15.55
N ALA A 27 2.88 14.47 15.34
CA ALA A 27 4.22 14.71 15.82
C ALA A 27 4.41 14.47 17.33
N PRO A 28 3.50 14.91 18.23
CA PRO A 28 3.63 14.61 19.66
C PRO A 28 3.64 13.11 19.96
N ILE A 29 2.72 12.35 19.34
CA ILE A 29 2.60 10.90 19.55
C ILE A 29 3.83 10.17 18.98
N ILE A 30 4.34 10.61 17.83
CA ILE A 30 5.57 10.06 17.23
C ILE A 30 6.76 10.30 18.18
N SER A 31 6.87 11.49 18.78
CA SER A 31 7.91 11.79 19.77
C SER A 31 7.82 10.88 21.00
N GLU A 32 6.63 10.65 21.53
CA GLU A 32 6.42 9.70 22.64
C GLU A 32 6.87 8.27 22.27
N CYS A 33 6.59 7.83 21.03
CA CYS A 33 7.04 6.52 20.55
C CYS A 33 8.57 6.44 20.44
N ILE A 34 9.23 7.52 20.03
CA ILE A 34 10.69 7.61 19.97
C ILE A 34 11.29 7.60 21.39
N GLU A 35 10.78 8.41 22.30
CA GLU A 35 11.23 8.46 23.70
C GLU A 35 11.08 7.09 24.39
N HIS A 36 9.97 6.39 24.13
CA HIS A 36 9.78 5.03 24.62
C HIS A 36 10.85 4.07 24.06
N GLY A 37 11.12 4.12 22.76
CA GLY A 37 12.18 3.33 22.14
C GLY A 37 13.58 3.65 22.72
N GLU A 38 13.89 4.94 22.96
CA GLU A 38 15.15 5.38 23.56
C GLU A 38 15.32 4.87 25.00
N SER A 39 14.25 4.91 25.80
CA SER A 39 14.27 4.43 27.18
C SER A 39 14.55 2.93 27.31
N ARG A 40 14.31 2.16 26.23
CA ARG A 40 14.46 0.69 26.20
C ARG A 40 15.48 0.24 25.16
N GLU A 41 16.33 1.12 24.64
CA GLU A 41 17.24 0.84 23.53
C GLU A 41 18.16 -0.38 23.79
N GLN A 42 18.55 -0.60 25.04
CA GLN A 42 19.40 -1.74 25.44
C GLN A 42 18.65 -3.08 25.45
N GLU A 43 17.33 -3.05 25.45
CA GLU A 43 16.47 -4.25 25.47
C GLU A 43 16.02 -4.65 24.05
N LEU A 44 16.26 -3.78 23.06
CA LEU A 44 15.81 -4.01 21.68
C LEU A 44 16.59 -5.15 21.03
N GLY A 45 15.87 -6.11 20.46
CA GLY A 45 16.43 -7.07 19.54
C GLY A 45 16.82 -6.41 18.21
N MET A 46 17.41 -7.18 17.31
CA MET A 46 17.91 -6.64 16.03
C MET A 46 16.78 -6.08 15.15
N GLN A 47 15.63 -6.74 15.13
CA GLN A 47 14.46 -6.29 14.37
C GLN A 47 13.93 -4.96 14.91
N GLU A 48 13.72 -4.87 16.22
CA GLU A 48 13.25 -3.66 16.89
C GLU A 48 14.23 -2.50 16.72
N THR A 49 15.53 -2.76 16.80
CA THR A 49 16.58 -1.74 16.58
C THR A 49 16.49 -1.17 15.17
N LEU A 50 16.25 -1.99 14.15
CA LEU A 50 16.11 -1.52 12.78
C LEU A 50 14.80 -0.75 12.56
N TYR A 51 13.68 -1.19 13.11
CA TYR A 51 12.44 -0.43 13.11
C TYR A 51 12.59 0.91 13.83
N PHE A 52 13.27 0.92 14.96
CA PHE A 52 13.54 2.16 15.69
C PHE A 52 14.41 3.13 14.90
N LYS A 53 15.43 2.63 14.20
CA LYS A 53 16.24 3.42 13.28
C LYS A 53 15.41 4.02 12.15
N VAL A 54 14.49 3.25 11.57
CA VAL A 54 13.55 3.74 10.56
C VAL A 54 12.69 4.86 11.14
N LEU A 55 12.07 4.66 12.31
CA LEU A 55 11.20 5.65 12.92
C LEU A 55 11.92 6.99 13.17
N LYS A 56 13.14 6.94 13.72
CA LYS A 56 13.97 8.14 13.95
C LYS A 56 14.34 8.82 12.64
N ALA A 57 14.72 8.06 11.63
CA ALA A 57 15.08 8.60 10.32
C ALA A 57 13.87 9.26 9.61
N MET A 58 12.72 8.60 9.60
CA MET A 58 11.49 9.14 9.00
C MET A 58 11.00 10.39 9.74
N SER A 59 11.01 10.37 11.07
CA SER A 59 10.66 11.56 11.88
C SER A 59 11.59 12.76 11.62
N GLY A 60 12.86 12.50 11.31
CA GLY A 60 13.86 13.51 10.95
C GLY A 60 13.91 13.85 9.45
N PHE A 61 12.96 13.38 8.63
CA PHE A 61 12.95 13.55 7.17
C PHE A 61 14.20 13.00 6.45
N LYS A 62 14.86 12.01 7.05
CA LYS A 62 16.04 11.35 6.50
C LYS A 62 15.64 10.08 5.74
N VAL A 63 14.90 10.25 4.67
CA VAL A 63 14.27 9.13 3.95
C VAL A 63 15.30 8.09 3.49
N LEU A 64 16.45 8.49 2.96
CA LEU A 64 17.49 7.54 2.51
C LEU A 64 18.02 6.68 3.66
N GLU A 65 18.23 7.24 4.86
CA GLU A 65 18.64 6.46 6.04
C GLU A 65 17.55 5.45 6.44
N ALA A 66 16.27 5.82 6.30
CA ALA A 66 15.15 4.92 6.56
C ALA A 66 15.10 3.76 5.56
N LEU A 67 15.27 4.04 4.25
CA LEU A 67 15.30 3.02 3.20
C LEU A 67 16.45 2.03 3.42
N GLU A 68 17.65 2.50 3.76
CA GLU A 68 18.78 1.64 4.10
C GLU A 68 18.48 0.73 5.31
N ALA A 69 17.78 1.25 6.32
CA ALA A 69 17.38 0.48 7.49
C ALA A 69 16.31 -0.56 7.16
N TYR A 70 15.33 -0.23 6.30
CA TYR A 70 14.36 -1.21 5.79
C TYR A 70 15.04 -2.32 4.98
N GLU A 71 15.97 -1.98 4.08
CA GLU A 71 16.72 -3.00 3.34
C GLU A 71 17.57 -3.88 4.27
N ALA A 72 18.17 -3.30 5.32
CA ALA A 72 18.91 -4.07 6.32
C ALA A 72 17.98 -5.04 7.08
N LEU A 73 16.78 -4.58 7.44
CA LEU A 73 15.76 -5.39 8.09
C LEU A 73 15.33 -6.55 7.18
N LEU A 74 15.04 -6.29 5.91
CA LEU A 74 14.57 -7.29 4.96
C LEU A 74 15.67 -8.29 4.55
N ARG A 75 16.95 -7.94 4.66
CA ARG A 75 18.04 -8.93 4.52
C ARG A 75 18.04 -9.98 5.62
N ILE A 76 17.60 -9.62 6.85
CA ILE A 76 17.57 -10.51 8.00
C ILE A 76 16.20 -11.20 8.12
N HIS A 77 15.13 -10.45 7.85
CA HIS A 77 13.74 -10.87 7.93
C HIS A 77 13.02 -10.70 6.58
N PRO A 78 13.36 -11.49 5.55
CA PRO A 78 12.86 -11.28 4.18
C PRO A 78 11.36 -11.52 4.02
N ARG A 79 10.68 -11.98 5.06
CA ARG A 79 9.23 -12.18 5.11
C ARG A 79 8.50 -11.18 6.02
N ASP A 80 9.15 -10.10 6.38
CA ASP A 80 8.52 -9.01 7.11
C ASP A 80 7.65 -8.17 6.16
N LEU A 81 6.35 -8.46 6.15
CA LEU A 81 5.39 -7.81 5.25
C LEU A 81 5.24 -6.31 5.54
N MET A 82 5.33 -5.92 6.82
CA MET A 82 5.23 -4.50 7.17
C MET A 82 6.42 -3.72 6.63
N ALA A 83 7.63 -4.22 6.83
CA ALA A 83 8.83 -3.59 6.27
C ALA A 83 8.81 -3.58 4.74
N THR A 84 8.33 -4.66 4.10
CA THR A 84 8.18 -4.76 2.64
C THR A 84 7.24 -3.67 2.13
N ARG A 85 6.06 -3.56 2.70
CA ARG A 85 5.04 -2.56 2.31
C ARG A 85 5.53 -1.13 2.53
N MET A 86 6.16 -0.85 3.67
CA MET A 86 6.64 0.50 3.97
C MET A 86 7.80 0.91 3.09
N LEU A 87 8.76 0.01 2.83
CA LEU A 87 9.83 0.27 1.87
C LEU A 87 9.27 0.57 0.48
N GLN A 88 8.33 -0.25 0.01
CA GLN A 88 7.70 -0.06 -1.29
C GLN A 88 6.99 1.29 -1.38
N ALA A 89 6.21 1.65 -0.36
CA ALA A 89 5.47 2.91 -0.33
C ALA A 89 6.41 4.13 -0.40
N GLU A 90 7.50 4.13 0.35
CA GLU A 90 8.46 5.23 0.32
C GLU A 90 9.16 5.33 -1.05
N LEU A 91 9.57 4.22 -1.64
CA LEU A 91 10.18 4.19 -2.97
C LEU A 91 9.21 4.65 -4.06
N PHE A 92 7.94 4.28 -3.96
CA PHE A 92 6.88 4.75 -4.84
C PHE A 92 6.71 6.28 -4.76
N TRP A 93 6.58 6.84 -3.55
CA TRP A 93 6.45 8.29 -3.36
C TRP A 93 7.67 9.09 -3.82
N MET A 94 8.85 8.47 -3.87
CA MET A 94 10.06 9.07 -4.41
C MET A 94 10.19 8.92 -5.94
N GLY A 95 9.33 8.15 -6.59
CA GLY A 95 9.42 7.82 -8.02
C GLY A 95 10.56 6.86 -8.36
N GLU A 96 11.06 6.11 -7.35
CA GLU A 96 12.20 5.19 -7.50
C GLU A 96 11.75 3.78 -7.92
N SER A 97 11.00 3.68 -9.02
CA SER A 97 10.41 2.42 -9.51
C SER A 97 11.45 1.32 -9.76
N ARG A 98 12.64 1.67 -10.26
CA ARG A 98 13.72 0.69 -10.48
C ARG A 98 14.31 0.16 -9.17
N TRP A 99 14.41 0.99 -8.16
CA TRP A 99 14.88 0.55 -6.84
C TRP A 99 13.81 -0.32 -6.18
N MET A 100 12.55 0.08 -6.25
CA MET A 100 11.41 -0.69 -5.75
C MET A 100 11.36 -2.09 -6.37
N HIS A 101 11.44 -2.19 -7.71
CA HIS A 101 11.50 -3.48 -8.41
C HIS A 101 12.68 -4.34 -7.93
N ARG A 102 13.89 -3.78 -7.83
CA ARG A 102 15.06 -4.50 -7.34
C ARG A 102 14.88 -5.00 -5.90
N ALA A 103 14.34 -4.16 -5.03
CA ALA A 103 14.09 -4.54 -3.63
C ALA A 103 13.12 -5.72 -3.55
N MET A 104 11.98 -5.67 -4.27
CA MET A 104 11.02 -6.78 -4.30
C MET A 104 11.61 -8.04 -4.91
N LYS A 105 12.38 -7.91 -6.00
CA LYS A 105 13.06 -9.04 -6.65
C LYS A 105 14.01 -9.79 -5.72
N ASN A 106 14.69 -9.08 -4.83
CA ASN A 106 15.59 -9.69 -3.84
C ASN A 106 14.84 -10.55 -2.80
N LEU A 107 13.56 -10.31 -2.60
CA LEU A 107 12.73 -11.04 -1.63
C LEU A 107 12.03 -12.27 -2.23
N GLU A 108 11.95 -12.37 -3.56
CA GLU A 108 11.17 -13.40 -4.27
C GLU A 108 11.45 -14.82 -3.76
N GLN A 109 12.72 -15.17 -3.57
CA GLN A 109 13.13 -16.51 -3.17
C GLN A 109 12.70 -16.91 -1.74
N ALA A 110 12.37 -15.92 -0.89
CA ALA A 110 11.93 -16.16 0.48
C ALA A 110 10.42 -16.54 0.56
N TRP A 111 9.68 -16.38 -0.54
CA TRP A 111 8.24 -16.56 -0.56
C TRP A 111 7.82 -17.72 -1.45
N LYS A 112 6.76 -18.42 -1.03
CA LYS A 112 6.07 -19.44 -1.81
C LYS A 112 4.56 -19.27 -1.65
N PRO A 113 3.76 -19.66 -2.66
CA PRO A 113 2.30 -19.45 -2.64
C PRO A 113 1.58 -20.02 -1.41
N GLU A 114 2.03 -21.16 -0.90
CA GLU A 114 1.46 -21.82 0.26
C GLU A 114 1.77 -21.18 1.61
N MET A 115 2.61 -20.15 1.65
CA MET A 115 2.99 -19.48 2.90
C MET A 115 1.92 -18.48 3.36
N PRO A 116 1.68 -18.35 4.67
CA PRO A 116 0.82 -17.30 5.18
C PRO A 116 1.31 -15.91 4.75
N GLY A 117 0.40 -15.08 4.26
CA GLY A 117 0.72 -13.72 3.82
C GLY A 117 1.30 -13.62 2.41
N SER A 118 1.47 -14.73 1.69
CA SER A 118 2.02 -14.73 0.32
C SER A 118 1.19 -13.91 -0.66
N SER A 119 -0.13 -13.88 -0.53
CA SER A 119 -0.99 -13.02 -1.35
C SER A 119 -0.58 -11.55 -1.23
N TYR A 120 -0.33 -11.06 -0.03
CA TYR A 120 0.11 -9.66 0.17
C TYR A 120 1.47 -9.40 -0.45
N PHE A 121 2.44 -10.30 -0.25
CA PHE A 121 3.75 -10.17 -0.88
C PHE A 121 3.65 -10.17 -2.42
N TYR A 122 2.90 -11.12 -3.00
CA TYR A 122 2.78 -11.18 -4.46
C TYR A 122 2.00 -10.00 -5.04
N GLY A 123 1.08 -9.40 -4.29
CA GLY A 123 0.45 -8.13 -4.65
C GLY A 123 1.46 -6.99 -4.72
N ASP A 124 2.32 -6.86 -3.71
CA ASP A 124 3.40 -5.87 -3.68
C ASP A 124 4.45 -6.12 -4.77
N TYR A 125 4.79 -7.38 -5.00
CA TYR A 125 5.69 -7.81 -6.06
C TYR A 125 5.13 -7.45 -7.46
N ALA A 126 3.83 -7.68 -7.67
CA ALA A 126 3.14 -7.32 -8.90
C ALA A 126 3.18 -5.81 -9.15
N PHE A 127 2.84 -5.01 -8.14
CA PHE A 127 2.87 -3.57 -8.23
C PHE A 127 4.27 -3.03 -8.56
N ALA A 128 5.30 -3.53 -7.88
CA ALA A 128 6.68 -3.12 -8.16
C ALA A 128 7.15 -3.46 -9.58
N HIS A 129 6.65 -4.56 -10.16
CA HIS A 129 6.94 -4.92 -11.55
C HIS A 129 6.18 -4.06 -12.54
N GLU A 130 4.92 -3.73 -12.25
CA GLU A 130 4.10 -2.85 -13.05
C GLU A 130 4.74 -1.47 -13.16
N GLU A 131 5.06 -0.84 -12.04
CA GLU A 131 5.71 0.48 -11.97
C GLU A 131 7.08 0.54 -12.67
N ALA A 132 7.73 -0.60 -12.83
CA ALA A 132 9.00 -0.73 -13.57
C ALA A 132 8.81 -1.14 -15.05
N GLY A 133 7.56 -1.29 -15.52
CA GLY A 133 7.22 -1.63 -16.90
C GLY A 133 7.26 -3.12 -17.25
N PHE A 134 7.36 -4.01 -16.25
CA PHE A 134 7.34 -5.47 -16.46
C PHE A 134 5.92 -6.04 -16.40
N HIS A 135 5.04 -5.56 -17.29
CA HIS A 135 3.60 -5.80 -17.24
C HIS A 135 3.19 -7.27 -17.25
N GLU A 136 3.83 -8.13 -18.06
CA GLU A 136 3.53 -9.57 -18.10
C GLU A 136 3.79 -10.24 -16.73
N THR A 137 4.91 -9.91 -16.10
CA THR A 137 5.23 -10.44 -14.77
C THR A 137 4.28 -9.88 -13.71
N ALA A 138 3.98 -8.59 -13.77
CA ALA A 138 3.05 -7.93 -12.87
C ALA A 138 1.66 -8.57 -12.92
N GLU A 139 1.10 -8.76 -14.11
CA GLU A 139 -0.21 -9.38 -14.28
C GLU A 139 -0.25 -10.80 -13.73
N ARG A 140 0.75 -11.61 -14.08
CA ARG A 140 0.83 -13.00 -13.61
C ARG A 140 0.83 -13.10 -12.08
N PHE A 141 1.66 -12.31 -11.41
CA PHE A 141 1.75 -12.37 -9.94
C PHE A 141 0.56 -11.68 -9.26
N GLY A 142 0.03 -10.61 -9.84
CA GLY A 142 -1.18 -9.96 -9.33
C GLY A 142 -2.40 -10.88 -9.38
N ARG A 143 -2.62 -11.58 -10.50
CA ARG A 143 -3.70 -12.57 -10.61
C ARG A 143 -3.51 -13.73 -9.65
N MET A 144 -2.30 -14.26 -9.53
CA MET A 144 -1.98 -15.30 -8.55
C MET A 144 -2.27 -14.82 -7.11
N ALA A 145 -1.93 -13.58 -6.77
CA ALA A 145 -2.21 -13.02 -5.46
C ALA A 145 -3.72 -12.95 -5.16
N VAL A 146 -4.53 -12.58 -6.16
CA VAL A 146 -6.00 -12.57 -6.05
C VAL A 146 -6.58 -13.99 -5.98
N GLU A 147 -6.01 -14.97 -6.69
CA GLU A 147 -6.39 -16.37 -6.55
C GLU A 147 -6.14 -16.92 -5.14
N LEU A 148 -5.05 -16.49 -4.49
CA LEU A 148 -4.72 -16.85 -3.11
C LEU A 148 -5.62 -16.13 -2.08
N ASP A 149 -6.00 -14.90 -2.36
CA ASP A 149 -6.88 -14.10 -1.51
C ASP A 149 -7.71 -13.13 -2.37
N PRO A 150 -8.96 -13.46 -2.72
CA PRO A 150 -9.82 -12.59 -3.52
C PRO A 150 -10.15 -11.25 -2.88
N SER A 151 -9.94 -11.10 -1.57
CA SER A 151 -10.13 -9.84 -0.86
C SER A 151 -8.92 -8.89 -0.93
N ASN A 152 -7.82 -9.32 -1.55
CA ASN A 152 -6.61 -8.51 -1.69
C ASN A 152 -6.77 -7.43 -2.77
N VAL A 153 -7.33 -6.29 -2.38
CA VAL A 153 -7.57 -5.15 -3.28
C VAL A 153 -6.27 -4.57 -3.85
N TRP A 154 -5.15 -4.65 -3.12
CA TRP A 154 -3.86 -4.19 -3.62
C TRP A 154 -3.38 -5.01 -4.82
N ALA A 155 -3.55 -6.32 -4.78
CA ALA A 155 -3.23 -7.19 -5.90
C ALA A 155 -4.18 -6.94 -7.09
N ALA A 156 -5.48 -6.77 -6.82
CA ALA A 156 -6.47 -6.42 -7.84
C ALA A 156 -6.13 -5.09 -8.51
N HIS A 157 -5.71 -4.09 -7.75
CA HIS A 157 -5.27 -2.78 -8.19
C HIS A 157 -4.00 -2.86 -9.09
N ALA A 158 -2.99 -3.65 -8.70
CA ALA A 158 -1.79 -3.82 -9.51
C ALA A 158 -2.11 -4.41 -10.91
N VAL A 159 -3.07 -5.34 -10.99
CA VAL A 159 -3.55 -5.87 -12.29
C VAL A 159 -4.32 -4.79 -13.05
N ALA A 160 -5.13 -3.97 -12.37
CA ALA A 160 -5.86 -2.87 -13.02
C ALA A 160 -4.91 -1.88 -13.70
N HIS A 161 -3.79 -1.52 -13.05
CA HIS A 161 -2.74 -0.70 -13.68
C HIS A 161 -2.21 -1.33 -14.98
N VAL A 162 -1.91 -2.64 -14.97
CA VAL A 162 -1.44 -3.33 -16.18
C VAL A 162 -2.47 -3.25 -17.30
N LEU A 163 -3.75 -3.50 -16.98
CA LEU A 163 -4.83 -3.47 -17.96
C LEU A 163 -5.03 -2.07 -18.55
N GLU A 164 -4.92 -1.03 -17.71
CA GLU A 164 -4.98 0.36 -18.12
C GLU A 164 -3.81 0.73 -19.04
N MET A 165 -2.57 0.42 -18.66
CA MET A 165 -1.37 0.69 -19.46
C MET A 165 -1.39 -0.03 -20.82
N GLN A 166 -2.15 -1.12 -20.96
CA GLN A 166 -2.30 -1.88 -22.18
C GLN A 166 -3.62 -1.58 -22.95
N SER A 167 -4.39 -0.59 -22.51
CA SER A 167 -5.70 -0.22 -23.09
C SER A 167 -6.67 -1.42 -23.18
N ARG A 168 -6.70 -2.24 -22.14
CA ARG A 168 -7.59 -3.42 -22.02
C ARG A 168 -8.82 -3.07 -21.17
N ALA A 169 -9.53 -2.01 -21.55
CA ALA A 169 -10.62 -1.45 -20.74
C ALA A 169 -11.77 -2.43 -20.49
N ASP A 170 -12.19 -3.23 -21.50
CA ASP A 170 -13.24 -4.24 -21.33
C ASP A 170 -12.87 -5.24 -20.24
N GLU A 171 -11.65 -5.76 -20.28
CA GLU A 171 -11.16 -6.70 -19.29
C GLU A 171 -10.99 -6.04 -17.91
N GLY A 172 -10.59 -4.76 -17.87
CA GLY A 172 -10.47 -3.97 -16.66
C GLY A 172 -11.80 -3.81 -15.91
N VAL A 173 -12.87 -3.50 -16.66
CA VAL A 173 -14.24 -3.45 -16.10
C VAL A 173 -14.65 -4.80 -15.54
N ASP A 174 -14.46 -5.89 -16.29
CA ASP A 174 -14.82 -7.24 -15.86
C ASP A 174 -14.01 -7.68 -14.64
N TRP A 175 -12.70 -7.39 -14.64
CA TRP A 175 -11.78 -7.71 -13.55
C TRP A 175 -12.21 -7.07 -12.23
N LEU A 176 -12.40 -5.76 -12.21
CA LEU A 176 -12.75 -5.06 -10.98
C LEU A 176 -14.20 -5.34 -10.55
N SER A 177 -15.12 -5.50 -11.50
CA SER A 177 -16.52 -5.84 -11.20
C SER A 177 -16.65 -7.22 -10.56
N GLY A 178 -15.89 -8.20 -11.02
CA GLY A 178 -15.90 -9.55 -10.50
C GLY A 178 -15.37 -9.66 -9.05
N LEU A 179 -14.56 -8.71 -8.61
CA LEU A 179 -13.91 -8.73 -7.30
C LEU A 179 -14.56 -7.80 -6.26
N SER A 180 -15.22 -6.74 -6.70
CA SER A 180 -15.67 -5.64 -5.84
C SER A 180 -16.66 -6.06 -4.73
N GLY A 181 -17.44 -7.11 -4.95
CA GLY A 181 -18.39 -7.63 -3.94
C GLY A 181 -17.73 -8.26 -2.70
N GLY A 182 -16.42 -8.54 -2.75
CA GLY A 182 -15.65 -9.09 -1.64
C GLY A 182 -14.76 -8.08 -0.91
N TRP A 183 -14.79 -6.80 -1.28
CA TRP A 183 -13.89 -5.81 -0.70
C TRP A 183 -14.37 -5.26 0.64
N ASP A 184 -13.44 -5.19 1.60
CA ASP A 184 -13.71 -4.53 2.89
C ASP A 184 -13.69 -3.00 2.69
N GLU A 185 -14.84 -2.36 2.93
CA GLU A 185 -14.99 -0.91 2.83
C GLU A 185 -14.05 -0.11 3.75
N LYS A 186 -13.44 -0.74 4.74
CA LYS A 186 -12.43 -0.10 5.61
C LYS A 186 -11.07 0.01 4.95
N ASN A 187 -10.82 -0.70 3.86
CA ASN A 187 -9.57 -0.62 3.14
C ASN A 187 -9.58 0.61 2.22
N GLN A 188 -8.70 1.56 2.49
CA GLN A 188 -8.63 2.83 1.75
C GLN A 188 -8.38 2.66 0.25
N ILE A 189 -7.63 1.64 -0.18
CA ILE A 189 -7.35 1.38 -1.59
C ILE A 189 -8.61 1.02 -2.40
N VAL A 190 -9.71 0.64 -1.74
CA VAL A 190 -10.97 0.34 -2.43
C VAL A 190 -11.49 1.53 -3.22
N HIS A 191 -11.38 2.76 -2.67
CA HIS A 191 -11.78 3.96 -3.42
C HIS A 191 -10.96 4.15 -4.69
N HIS A 192 -9.66 3.89 -4.60
CA HIS A 192 -8.75 3.98 -5.71
C HIS A 192 -9.01 2.87 -6.76
N ALA A 193 -9.39 1.68 -6.33
CA ALA A 193 -9.84 0.63 -7.24
C ALA A 193 -11.13 1.01 -7.99
N TRP A 194 -12.08 1.66 -7.33
CA TRP A 194 -13.26 2.23 -7.98
C TRP A 194 -12.92 3.36 -8.95
N TRP A 195 -11.92 4.17 -8.62
CA TRP A 195 -11.41 5.21 -9.52
C TRP A 195 -10.86 4.59 -10.82
N HIS A 196 -10.05 3.52 -10.75
CA HIS A 196 -9.60 2.77 -11.93
C HIS A 196 -10.78 2.24 -12.76
N ARG A 197 -11.81 1.73 -12.09
CA ARG A 197 -13.01 1.29 -12.83
C ARG A 197 -13.68 2.45 -13.56
N CYS A 198 -13.72 3.65 -12.99
CA CYS A 198 -14.19 4.84 -13.70
C CYS A 198 -13.31 5.14 -14.93
N LEU A 199 -11.99 4.99 -14.84
CA LEU A 199 -11.09 5.21 -15.99
C LEU A 199 -11.37 4.23 -17.14
N PHE A 200 -11.62 2.94 -16.83
CA PHE A 200 -11.99 1.96 -17.85
C PHE A 200 -13.31 2.29 -18.53
N HIS A 201 -14.33 2.71 -17.79
CA HIS A 201 -15.60 3.16 -18.37
C HIS A 201 -15.41 4.43 -19.20
N LEU A 202 -14.53 5.34 -18.78
CA LEU A 202 -14.20 6.55 -19.51
C LEU A 202 -13.52 6.22 -20.86
N GLU A 203 -12.58 5.29 -20.89
CA GLU A 203 -11.92 4.83 -22.13
C GLU A 203 -12.93 4.18 -23.09
N ARG A 204 -13.98 3.56 -22.58
CA ARG A 204 -15.11 3.01 -23.36
C ARG A 204 -16.12 4.07 -23.82
N GLY A 205 -15.99 5.33 -23.36
CA GLY A 205 -16.95 6.40 -23.65
C GLY A 205 -18.28 6.30 -22.89
N GLU A 206 -18.32 5.56 -21.80
CA GLU A 206 -19.50 5.29 -20.97
C GLU A 206 -19.62 6.32 -19.83
N SER A 207 -19.84 7.57 -20.17
CA SER A 207 -19.85 8.71 -19.21
C SER A 207 -20.91 8.57 -18.12
N ASP A 208 -22.08 8.02 -18.43
CA ASP A 208 -23.14 7.82 -17.44
C ASP A 208 -22.72 6.88 -16.32
N GLU A 209 -22.05 5.78 -16.66
CA GLU A 209 -21.48 4.83 -15.70
C GLU A 209 -20.39 5.48 -14.84
N VAL A 210 -19.55 6.34 -15.44
CA VAL A 210 -18.54 7.11 -14.69
C VAL A 210 -19.17 7.99 -13.63
N PHE A 211 -20.24 8.74 -13.98
CA PHE A 211 -20.93 9.62 -13.02
C PHE A 211 -21.64 8.83 -11.92
N GLU A 212 -22.22 7.68 -12.24
CA GLU A 212 -22.83 6.80 -11.26
C GLU A 212 -21.81 6.28 -10.27
N LEU A 213 -20.73 5.66 -10.73
CA LEU A 213 -19.65 5.14 -9.88
C LEU A 213 -18.98 6.24 -9.07
N PHE A 214 -18.73 7.40 -9.67
CA PHE A 214 -18.15 8.53 -8.99
C PHE A 214 -18.99 8.96 -7.78
N SER A 215 -20.30 9.08 -7.95
CA SER A 215 -21.20 9.54 -6.89
C SER A 215 -21.46 8.49 -5.82
N GLN A 216 -21.43 7.20 -6.18
CA GLN A 216 -21.76 6.12 -5.26
C GLN A 216 -20.53 5.58 -4.51
N GLU A 217 -19.39 5.45 -5.19
CA GLU A 217 -18.24 4.72 -4.68
C GLU A 217 -17.01 5.62 -4.45
N VAL A 218 -16.71 6.55 -5.37
CA VAL A 218 -15.52 7.40 -5.25
C VAL A 218 -15.80 8.61 -4.35
N ARG A 219 -16.95 9.26 -4.51
CA ARG A 219 -17.36 10.44 -3.74
C ARG A 219 -18.73 10.27 -3.09
N ASN A 220 -18.92 9.29 -2.28
CA ASN A 220 -20.12 9.17 -1.48
C ASN A 220 -19.96 9.90 -0.13
N PRO A 221 -20.54 11.10 0.06
CA PRO A 221 -20.38 11.87 1.30
C PRO A 221 -21.03 11.18 2.53
N ASP A 222 -21.93 10.22 2.28
CA ASP A 222 -22.59 9.46 3.32
C ASP A 222 -21.86 8.19 3.71
N SER A 223 -20.87 7.80 2.93
CA SER A 223 -20.00 6.66 3.26
C SER A 223 -19.31 6.87 4.61
N PRO A 224 -19.38 5.90 5.53
CA PRO A 224 -18.64 5.96 6.79
C PRO A 224 -17.14 6.16 6.58
N ARG A 225 -16.59 5.62 5.50
CA ARG A 225 -15.19 5.70 5.11
C ARG A 225 -14.78 7.15 4.80
N VAL A 226 -15.57 7.84 3.99
CA VAL A 226 -15.33 9.25 3.64
C VAL A 226 -15.40 10.16 4.88
N LYS A 227 -16.31 9.86 5.82
CA LYS A 227 -16.42 10.60 7.08
C LYS A 227 -15.24 10.38 8.02
N GLN A 228 -14.60 9.21 7.96
CA GLN A 228 -13.47 8.83 8.82
C GLN A 228 -12.09 9.19 8.23
N ALA A 229 -11.99 9.24 6.91
CA ALA A 229 -10.74 9.48 6.19
C ALA A 229 -10.95 10.50 5.06
N PRO A 230 -11.01 11.81 5.38
CA PRO A 230 -11.19 12.87 4.37
C PRO A 230 -10.09 12.87 3.30
N GLU A 231 -8.91 12.35 3.60
CA GLU A 231 -7.79 12.16 2.67
C GLU A 231 -8.10 11.21 1.51
N ALA A 232 -9.09 10.33 1.66
CA ALA A 232 -9.58 9.47 0.58
C ALA A 232 -10.14 10.26 -0.63
N TYR A 233 -10.32 11.58 -0.48
CA TYR A 233 -10.72 12.46 -1.57
C TYR A 233 -9.63 12.79 -2.60
N VAL A 234 -8.41 12.31 -2.45
CA VAL A 234 -7.34 12.59 -3.42
C VAL A 234 -7.74 12.13 -4.83
N ASP A 235 -8.34 10.95 -4.94
CA ASP A 235 -8.81 10.40 -6.23
C ASP A 235 -10.01 11.16 -6.78
N VAL A 236 -10.83 11.77 -5.93
CA VAL A 236 -11.90 12.67 -6.33
C VAL A 236 -11.34 13.89 -7.07
N GLN A 237 -10.25 14.47 -6.58
CA GLN A 237 -9.61 15.59 -7.26
C GLN A 237 -9.06 15.17 -8.62
N ASN A 238 -8.42 14.01 -8.69
CA ASN A 238 -7.86 13.49 -9.94
C ASN A 238 -8.96 13.29 -11.01
N LEU A 239 -10.09 12.68 -10.65
CA LEU A 239 -11.22 12.54 -11.58
C LEU A 239 -11.87 13.88 -11.97
N SER A 240 -11.95 14.83 -11.05
CA SER A 240 -12.54 16.14 -11.33
C SER A 240 -11.71 17.01 -12.29
N HIS A 241 -10.43 16.69 -12.46
CA HIS A 241 -9.53 17.36 -13.41
C HIS A 241 -9.52 16.69 -14.79
N ILE A 242 -10.07 15.49 -14.92
CA ILE A 242 -10.35 14.89 -16.22
C ILE A 242 -11.58 15.62 -16.75
N HIS A 243 -11.39 16.46 -17.76
CA HIS A 243 -12.49 17.16 -18.44
C HIS A 243 -13.33 16.12 -19.20
N ILE A 244 -14.39 15.64 -18.52
CA ILE A 244 -15.40 14.77 -19.10
C ILE A 244 -16.38 15.65 -19.91
#